data_f01f64c3df2583fae62338b9398302df
#
_entry.id   f01f64c3df2583fae62338b9398302df
#
_cell.length_a   1.000
_cell.length_b   1.000
_cell.length_c   1.000
_cell.angle_alpha   90.00
_cell.angle_beta   90.00
_cell.angle_gamma   90.00
#
_symmetry.space_group_name_H-M   'P 1'
#
loop_
_entity.id
_entity.type
_entity.pdbx_description
1 polymer ?
#
loop_
_entity_poly.entity_id
_entity_poly.type
_entity_poly.pdbx_seq_one_letter_code
_entity_poly.pdbx_strand_id
1 'polypeptide(L)'
;MSRFDERKVDYKNALTRLKEALQEEPSEIVIDGILHRFEFTFELAGKCIKDYLEYMGISEKIGSPRENIQLAYKHGIISDGDLWIEMMLARNSLSYLYDEQQSRQVYNDIKSKYINAFEELDEKFDNIL
;
A
#
# COMPACT_ATOMS: atom_id res chain seq x y z
N MET A 1 -23.82 2.57 1.43
CA MET A 1 -22.45 2.17 1.11
C MET A 1 -21.68 1.92 2.41
N SER A 2 -20.99 0.80 2.54
CA SER A 2 -20.21 0.50 3.75
C SER A 2 -18.90 1.29 3.76
N ARG A 3 -18.28 1.35 4.95
CA ARG A 3 -16.97 1.97 5.08
C ARG A 3 -15.94 1.28 4.18
N PHE A 4 -16.01 -0.04 4.09
CA PHE A 4 -15.12 -0.81 3.22
C PHE A 4 -15.28 -0.39 1.76
N ASP A 5 -16.52 -0.22 1.28
CA ASP A 5 -16.77 0.22 -0.10
C ASP A 5 -16.16 1.59 -0.38
N GLU A 6 -16.32 2.50 0.56
CA GLU A 6 -15.74 3.86 0.44
C GLU A 6 -14.22 3.80 0.41
N ARG A 7 -13.61 2.98 1.29
CA ARG A 7 -12.14 2.81 1.32
C ARG A 7 -11.61 2.21 0.03
N LYS A 8 -12.35 1.27 -0.58
CA LYS A 8 -11.94 0.68 -1.86
C LYS A 8 -11.84 1.74 -2.95
N VAL A 9 -12.81 2.64 -3.02
CA VAL A 9 -12.79 3.73 -4.00
C VAL A 9 -11.59 4.64 -3.76
N ASP A 10 -11.35 5.03 -2.52
CA ASP A 10 -10.23 5.90 -2.15
C ASP A 10 -8.90 5.22 -2.47
N TYR A 11 -8.77 3.95 -2.16
CA TYR A 11 -7.55 3.19 -2.45
C TYR A 11 -7.30 3.09 -3.95
N LYS A 12 -8.33 2.75 -4.73
CA LYS A 12 -8.21 2.65 -6.18
C LYS A 12 -7.77 3.98 -6.81
N ASN A 13 -8.33 5.08 -6.32
CA ASN A 13 -7.96 6.41 -6.81
C ASN A 13 -6.51 6.75 -6.46
N ALA A 14 -6.07 6.44 -5.25
CA ALA A 14 -4.68 6.67 -4.83
C ALA A 14 -3.71 5.83 -5.67
N LEU A 15 -4.04 4.57 -5.91
CA LEU A 15 -3.22 3.69 -6.72
C LEU A 15 -3.10 4.21 -8.16
N THR A 16 -4.20 4.67 -8.75
CA THR A 16 -4.19 5.25 -10.08
C THR A 16 -3.25 6.44 -10.15
N ARG A 17 -3.29 7.33 -9.15
CA ARG A 17 -2.41 8.50 -9.11
C ARG A 17 -0.94 8.12 -8.94
N LEU A 18 -0.67 7.07 -8.16
CA LEU A 18 0.70 6.57 -8.02
C LEU A 18 1.20 6.02 -9.36
N LYS A 19 0.38 5.23 -10.05
CA LYS A 19 0.74 4.67 -11.35
C LYS A 19 1.00 5.75 -12.39
N GLU A 20 0.19 6.82 -12.40
CA GLU A 20 0.40 7.96 -13.29
C GLU A 20 1.75 8.63 -13.03
N ALA A 21 2.09 8.85 -11.76
CA ALA A 21 3.36 9.47 -11.40
C ALA A 21 4.56 8.61 -11.83
N LEU A 22 4.43 7.29 -11.81
CA LEU A 22 5.50 6.38 -12.23
C LEU A 22 5.76 6.44 -13.74
N GLN A 23 4.89 7.06 -14.54
CA GLN A 23 5.11 7.26 -15.97
C GLN A 23 5.96 8.50 -16.26
N GLU A 24 6.17 9.36 -15.26
CA GLU A 24 6.94 10.59 -15.44
C GLU A 24 8.44 10.31 -15.42
N GLU A 25 9.23 11.18 -16.08
CA GLU A 25 10.69 11.12 -16.00
C GLU A 25 11.12 11.28 -14.54
N PRO A 26 11.98 10.39 -14.02
CA PRO A 26 12.29 10.36 -12.59
C PRO A 26 13.29 11.42 -12.13
N SER A 27 12.91 12.68 -12.22
CA SER A 27 13.67 13.77 -11.63
C SER A 27 13.57 13.72 -10.10
N GLU A 28 14.42 14.45 -9.42
CA GLU A 28 14.39 14.51 -7.95
C GLU A 28 13.02 14.95 -7.43
N ILE A 29 12.43 15.97 -8.06
CA ILE A 29 11.09 16.45 -7.65
C ILE A 29 10.02 15.40 -7.91
N VAL A 30 10.09 14.72 -9.04
CA VAL A 30 9.12 13.67 -9.37
C VAL A 30 9.25 12.50 -8.40
N ILE A 31 10.47 12.11 -8.04
CA ILE A 31 10.69 11.03 -7.07
C ILE A 31 10.09 11.41 -5.72
N ASP A 32 10.32 12.64 -5.25
CA ASP A 32 9.73 13.10 -3.99
C ASP A 32 8.20 13.01 -4.02
N GLY A 33 7.60 13.38 -5.13
CA GLY A 33 6.15 13.25 -5.30
C GLY A 33 5.68 11.79 -5.30
N ILE A 34 6.46 10.90 -5.90
CA ILE A 34 6.15 9.46 -5.93
C ILE A 34 6.22 8.87 -4.51
N LEU A 35 7.23 9.24 -3.72
CA LEU A 35 7.35 8.78 -2.34
C LEU A 35 6.13 9.22 -1.52
N HIS A 36 5.67 10.44 -1.70
CA HIS A 36 4.47 10.94 -1.03
C HIS A 36 3.22 10.14 -1.44
N ARG A 37 3.06 9.89 -2.74
CA ARG A 37 1.91 9.11 -3.23
C ARG A 37 1.98 7.65 -2.77
N PHE A 38 3.18 7.08 -2.66
CA PHE A 38 3.37 5.75 -2.09
C PHE A 38 2.90 5.70 -0.64
N GLU A 39 3.32 6.67 0.17
CA GLU A 39 2.92 6.75 1.57
C GLU A 39 1.41 6.78 1.71
N PHE A 40 0.76 7.66 0.94
CA PHE A 40 -0.68 7.82 0.96
C PHE A 40 -1.40 6.55 0.52
N THR A 41 -0.91 5.92 -0.55
CA THR A 41 -1.50 4.67 -1.08
C THR A 41 -1.37 3.55 -0.06
N PHE A 42 -0.21 3.43 0.58
CA PHE A 42 0.00 2.40 1.59
C PHE A 42 -0.93 2.59 2.79
N GLU A 43 -1.11 3.82 3.25
CA GLU A 43 -2.05 4.12 4.34
C GLU A 43 -3.48 3.72 4.00
N LEU A 44 -3.92 4.04 2.78
CA LEU A 44 -5.26 3.66 2.33
C LEU A 44 -5.41 2.15 2.17
N ALA A 45 -4.37 1.47 1.67
CA ALA A 45 -4.36 0.02 1.60
C ALA A 45 -4.55 -0.59 3.00
N GLY A 46 -3.82 -0.07 3.99
CA GLY A 46 -3.93 -0.54 5.36
C GLY A 46 -5.32 -0.35 5.95
N LYS A 47 -5.93 0.80 5.72
CA LYS A 47 -7.30 1.08 6.16
C LYS A 47 -8.30 0.16 5.49
N CYS A 48 -8.14 -0.08 4.19
CA CYS A 48 -9.00 -0.95 3.42
C CYS A 48 -8.91 -2.40 3.93
N ILE A 49 -7.71 -2.87 4.20
CA ILE A 49 -7.48 -4.21 4.77
C ILE A 49 -8.17 -4.31 6.14
N LYS A 50 -7.97 -3.32 7.00
CA LYS A 50 -8.58 -3.30 8.33
C LYS A 50 -10.11 -3.36 8.24
N ASP A 51 -10.69 -2.51 7.41
CA ASP A 51 -12.13 -2.44 7.25
C ASP A 51 -12.69 -3.77 6.69
N TYR A 52 -11.95 -4.41 5.78
CA TYR A 52 -12.35 -5.70 5.24
C TYR A 52 -12.28 -6.81 6.29
N LEU A 53 -11.23 -6.84 7.10
CA LEU A 53 -11.12 -7.81 8.20
C LEU A 53 -12.28 -7.67 9.18
N GLU A 54 -12.65 -6.45 9.52
CA GLU A 54 -13.81 -6.19 10.38
C GLU A 54 -15.11 -6.62 9.73
N TYR A 55 -15.28 -6.31 8.45
CA TYR A 55 -16.45 -6.71 7.67
C TYR A 55 -16.61 -8.23 7.61
N MET A 56 -15.50 -8.96 7.53
CA MET A 56 -15.50 -10.42 7.50
C MET A 56 -15.75 -11.05 8.88
N GLY A 57 -15.85 -10.25 9.92
CA GLY A 57 -16.08 -10.75 11.27
C GLY A 57 -14.88 -11.48 11.85
N ILE A 58 -13.66 -11.13 11.44
CA ILE A 58 -12.44 -11.72 11.97
C ILE A 58 -12.35 -11.42 13.46
N SER A 59 -12.22 -12.46 14.28
CA SER A 59 -12.20 -12.31 15.74
C SER A 59 -10.81 -12.10 16.32
N GLU A 60 -9.75 -12.32 15.54
CA GLU A 60 -8.39 -12.07 15.98
C GLU A 60 -8.17 -10.58 16.19
N LYS A 61 -7.12 -10.25 16.89
CA LYS A 61 -6.80 -8.87 17.22
C LYS A 61 -6.45 -8.08 15.96
N ILE A 62 -7.29 -7.12 15.61
CA ILE A 62 -7.07 -6.15 14.53
C ILE A 62 -6.57 -4.89 15.21
N GLY A 63 -5.38 -4.42 14.86
CA GLY A 63 -4.80 -3.27 15.55
C GLY A 63 -3.70 -2.58 14.78
N SER A 64 -2.44 -2.96 15.04
CA SER A 64 -1.30 -2.32 14.40
C SER A 64 -1.20 -2.71 12.93
N PRO A 65 -0.52 -1.88 12.11
CA PRO A 65 -0.30 -2.23 10.70
C PRO A 65 0.34 -3.61 10.53
N ARG A 66 1.32 -3.97 11.36
CA ARG A 66 1.98 -5.28 11.29
C ARG A 66 1.00 -6.41 11.55
N GLU A 67 0.18 -6.29 12.59
CA GLU A 67 -0.82 -7.30 12.92
C GLU A 67 -1.83 -7.45 11.79
N ASN A 68 -2.30 -6.34 11.23
CA ASN A 68 -3.26 -6.36 10.14
C ASN A 68 -2.69 -7.01 8.88
N ILE A 69 -1.41 -6.78 8.57
CA ILE A 69 -0.72 -7.44 7.45
C ILE A 69 -0.66 -8.95 7.69
N GLN A 70 -0.32 -9.37 8.91
CA GLN A 70 -0.23 -10.78 9.25
C GLN A 70 -1.60 -11.48 9.11
N LEU A 71 -2.67 -10.82 9.55
CA LEU A 71 -4.02 -11.33 9.39
C LEU A 71 -4.44 -11.37 7.93
N ALA A 72 -4.10 -10.35 7.15
CA ALA A 72 -4.40 -10.31 5.73
C ALA A 72 -3.74 -11.49 5.00
N TYR A 73 -2.51 -11.80 5.34
CA TYR A 73 -1.80 -12.95 4.78
C TYR A 73 -2.48 -14.26 5.22
N LYS A 74 -2.77 -14.39 6.51
CA LYS A 74 -3.41 -15.59 7.06
C LYS A 74 -4.73 -15.90 6.37
N HIS A 75 -5.52 -14.89 6.08
CA HIS A 75 -6.85 -15.02 5.48
C HIS A 75 -6.86 -14.91 3.95
N GLY A 76 -5.68 -14.90 3.31
CA GLY A 76 -5.58 -14.96 1.86
C GLY A 76 -5.92 -13.66 1.13
N ILE A 77 -5.93 -12.53 1.84
CA ILE A 77 -6.18 -11.22 1.23
C ILE A 77 -4.95 -10.75 0.46
N ILE A 78 -3.76 -11.03 0.99
CA ILE A 78 -2.49 -10.77 0.33
C ILE A 78 -1.73 -12.08 0.20
N SER A 79 -0.89 -12.21 -0.84
CA SER A 79 -0.17 -13.45 -1.12
C SER A 79 1.26 -13.45 -0.59
N ASP A 80 1.84 -12.27 -0.34
CA ASP A 80 3.24 -12.12 0.10
C ASP A 80 3.32 -11.20 1.33
N GLY A 81 3.17 -11.82 2.50
CA GLY A 81 3.22 -11.08 3.76
C GLY A 81 4.55 -10.40 4.01
N ASP A 82 5.64 -11.05 3.64
CA ASP A 82 6.99 -10.47 3.83
C ASP A 82 7.17 -9.20 3.00
N LEU A 83 6.67 -9.20 1.76
CA LEU A 83 6.73 -8.01 0.91
C LEU A 83 5.93 -6.86 1.52
N TRP A 84 4.75 -7.14 2.05
CA TRP A 84 3.94 -6.09 2.69
C TRP A 84 4.59 -5.54 3.97
N ILE A 85 5.30 -6.38 4.74
CA ILE A 85 6.09 -5.91 5.88
C ILE A 85 7.24 -5.02 5.38
N GLU A 86 7.91 -5.42 4.29
CA GLU A 86 8.96 -4.59 3.68
C GLU A 86 8.40 -3.22 3.28
N MET A 87 7.23 -3.18 2.66
CA MET A 87 6.57 -1.94 2.26
C MET A 87 6.25 -1.07 3.48
N MET A 88 5.78 -1.68 4.56
CA MET A 88 5.51 -0.97 5.81
C MET A 88 6.78 -0.32 6.36
N LEU A 89 7.89 -1.06 6.36
CA LEU A 89 9.18 -0.55 6.82
C LEU A 89 9.68 0.58 5.91
N ALA A 90 9.52 0.44 4.59
CA ALA A 90 9.87 1.48 3.63
C ALA A 90 9.08 2.75 3.91
N ARG A 91 7.77 2.62 4.11
CA ARG A 91 6.91 3.76 4.43
C ARG A 91 7.37 4.44 5.72
N ASN A 92 7.68 3.66 6.75
CA ASN A 92 8.14 4.21 8.03
C ASN A 92 9.49 4.91 7.91
N SER A 93 10.32 4.54 6.93
CA SER A 93 11.64 5.15 6.73
C SER A 93 11.57 6.51 6.04
N LEU A 94 10.44 6.90 5.47
CA LEU A 94 10.36 8.10 4.63
C LEU A 94 10.75 9.37 5.36
N SER A 95 10.51 9.47 6.67
CA SER A 95 10.89 10.63 7.45
C SER A 95 12.40 10.68 7.78
N TYR A 96 13.14 9.63 7.44
CA TYR A 96 14.57 9.50 7.71
C TYR A 96 15.42 9.47 6.44
N LEU A 97 14.85 9.81 5.29
CA LEU A 97 15.60 9.85 4.03
C LEU A 97 16.29 11.20 3.91
N TYR A 98 17.62 11.18 3.98
CA TYR A 98 18.43 12.39 4.04
C TYR A 98 19.11 12.74 2.72
N ASP A 99 19.15 11.81 1.75
CA ASP A 99 19.82 12.06 0.48
C ASP A 99 19.07 11.45 -0.69
N GLU A 100 19.46 11.88 -1.89
CA GLU A 100 18.81 11.43 -3.13
C GLU A 100 19.01 9.95 -3.38
N GLN A 101 20.13 9.37 -2.97
CA GLN A 101 20.39 7.96 -3.20
C GLN A 101 19.40 7.09 -2.43
N GLN A 102 19.10 7.43 -1.18
CA GLN A 102 18.13 6.72 -0.37
C GLN A 102 16.72 6.83 -0.98
N SER A 103 16.35 8.05 -1.39
CA SER A 103 15.04 8.28 -2.02
C SER A 103 14.90 7.50 -3.32
N ARG A 104 15.95 7.46 -4.13
CA ARG A 104 15.96 6.75 -5.40
C ARG A 104 15.87 5.23 -5.18
N GLN A 105 16.45 4.71 -4.11
CA GLN A 105 16.33 3.30 -3.79
C GLN A 105 14.87 2.92 -3.49
N VAL A 106 14.18 3.73 -2.68
CA VAL A 106 12.76 3.49 -2.39
C VAL A 106 11.93 3.60 -3.68
N TYR A 107 12.22 4.61 -4.51
CA TYR A 107 11.56 4.77 -5.81
C TYR A 107 11.72 3.52 -6.67
N ASN A 108 12.93 2.96 -6.76
CA ASN A 108 13.18 1.76 -7.54
C ASN A 108 12.38 0.57 -7.00
N ASP A 109 12.29 0.44 -5.68
CA ASP A 109 11.50 -0.63 -5.05
C ASP A 109 10.01 -0.47 -5.32
N ILE A 110 9.49 0.76 -5.29
CA ILE A 110 8.09 1.04 -5.63
C ILE A 110 7.82 0.59 -7.06
N LYS A 111 8.65 1.01 -8.00
CA LYS A 111 8.47 0.74 -9.41
C LYS A 111 8.60 -0.74 -9.75
N SER A 112 9.52 -1.46 -9.12
CA SER A 112 9.82 -2.85 -9.46
C SER A 112 9.02 -3.88 -8.66
N LYS A 113 8.60 -3.56 -7.44
CA LYS A 113 7.97 -4.52 -6.54
C LYS A 113 6.65 -4.04 -5.95
N TYR A 114 6.64 -2.86 -5.33
CA TYR A 114 5.51 -2.45 -4.51
C TYR A 114 4.27 -2.15 -5.32
N ILE A 115 4.45 -1.60 -6.53
CA ILE A 115 3.30 -1.31 -7.39
C ILE A 115 2.53 -2.60 -7.74
N ASN A 116 3.24 -3.69 -7.95
CA ASN A 116 2.61 -4.98 -8.26
C ASN A 116 1.82 -5.51 -7.07
N ALA A 117 2.34 -5.33 -5.84
CA ALA A 117 1.62 -5.72 -4.63
C ALA A 117 0.31 -4.93 -4.47
N PHE A 118 0.36 -3.64 -4.73
CA PHE A 118 -0.84 -2.80 -4.69
C PHE A 118 -1.86 -3.23 -5.74
N GLU A 119 -1.42 -3.53 -6.96
CA GLU A 119 -2.31 -3.98 -8.04
C GLU A 119 -2.96 -5.31 -7.69
N GLU A 120 -2.22 -6.24 -7.11
CA GLU A 120 -2.76 -7.53 -6.68
C GLU A 120 -3.85 -7.35 -5.63
N LEU A 121 -3.63 -6.46 -4.66
CA LEU A 121 -4.63 -6.17 -3.64
C LEU A 121 -5.88 -5.53 -4.25
N ASP A 122 -5.71 -4.60 -5.18
CA ASP A 122 -6.83 -3.94 -5.88
C ASP A 122 -7.69 -4.97 -6.62
N GLU A 123 -7.04 -5.89 -7.36
CA GLU A 123 -7.74 -6.97 -8.04
C GLU A 123 -8.49 -7.87 -7.06
N LYS A 124 -7.87 -8.19 -5.93
CA LYS A 124 -8.51 -9.01 -4.89
C LYS A 124 -9.78 -8.36 -4.37
N PHE A 125 -9.74 -7.06 -4.11
CA PHE A 125 -10.91 -6.32 -3.65
C PHE A 125 -11.99 -6.23 -4.72
N ASP A 126 -11.63 -6.07 -5.99
CA ASP A 126 -12.59 -6.04 -7.09
C ASP A 126 -13.33 -7.37 -7.21
N ASN A 127 -12.66 -8.49 -6.92
CA ASN A 127 -13.24 -9.83 -7.04
C ASN A 127 -14.06 -10.25 -5.81
N ILE A 128 -13.98 -9.52 -4.72
CA ILE A 128 -14.74 -9.83 -3.49
C ILE A 128 -16.22 -9.48 -3.64
N LEU A 129 -16.53 -8.50 -4.46
CA LEU A 129 -17.90 -8.11 -4.76
C LEU A 129 -18.34 -8.70 -6.09
#